data_a9ba33ae74295588aa5f428bbc715e43
#
_entry.id   a9ba33ae74295588aa5f428bbc715e43
#
_cell.length_a   1.000
_cell.length_b   1.000
_cell.length_c   1.000
_cell.angle_alpha   90.00
_cell.angle_beta   90.00
_cell.angle_gamma   90.00
#
_symmetry.space_group_name_H-M   'P 1'
#
loop_
_entity.id
_entity.type
_entity.pdbx_description
1 polymer ?
#
loop_
_entity_poly.entity_id
_entity_poly.type
_entity_poly.pdbx_seq_one_letter_code
_entity_poly.pdbx_strand_id
1 'polypeptide(L)'
;MKNAKLLHYSHCVSDIEASRRFYADVLGFETVFEIDFDDPVTAKVMGLEACKFKGIFMALDGMRIELIGFSEPAPDRTRRKRKSNEIGHSHLSFYVLSLDQTLAELRAKGVPIDLETRQVLPSGIECCVVRDPDGFPIEIVQTPSLDLVPYEMPYVPENN
;
A
#
# COMPACT_ATOMS: atom_id res chain seq x y z
N MET A 1 -19.30 -14.54 -4.76
CA MET A 1 -18.74 -15.31 -5.90
C MET A 1 -18.12 -16.59 -5.34
N LYS A 2 -18.78 -17.76 -5.51
CA LYS A 2 -18.30 -19.03 -4.91
C LYS A 2 -17.07 -19.63 -5.61
N ASN A 3 -16.76 -19.22 -6.85
CA ASN A 3 -15.66 -19.75 -7.67
C ASN A 3 -14.69 -18.65 -8.11
N ALA A 4 -14.35 -17.73 -7.22
CA ALA A 4 -13.42 -16.65 -7.49
C ALA A 4 -12.26 -16.67 -6.49
N LYS A 5 -11.08 -16.30 -6.97
CA LYS A 5 -9.91 -16.02 -6.14
C LYS A 5 -9.56 -14.55 -6.31
N LEU A 6 -9.13 -13.91 -5.23
CA LEU A 6 -8.55 -12.57 -5.32
C LEU A 6 -7.28 -12.62 -6.15
N LEU A 7 -7.21 -11.79 -7.19
CA LEU A 7 -6.04 -11.73 -8.05
C LEU A 7 -5.01 -10.73 -7.53
N HIS A 8 -5.40 -9.46 -7.45
CA HIS A 8 -4.55 -8.38 -6.95
C HIS A 8 -5.40 -7.19 -6.49
N TYR A 9 -4.75 -6.26 -5.86
CA TYR A 9 -5.19 -4.89 -5.62
C TYR A 9 -4.35 -3.95 -6.49
N SER A 10 -4.99 -3.03 -7.22
CA SER A 10 -4.27 -2.07 -8.08
C SER A 10 -4.14 -0.71 -7.43
N HIS A 11 -2.97 -0.10 -7.59
CA HIS A 11 -2.61 1.22 -7.08
C HIS A 11 -2.04 2.09 -8.22
N CYS A 12 -2.78 3.13 -8.61
CA CYS A 12 -2.32 4.08 -9.61
C CYS A 12 -1.29 5.04 -8.98
N VAL A 13 -0.12 5.14 -9.61
CA VAL A 13 1.03 5.90 -9.09
C VAL A 13 1.51 6.94 -10.09
N SER A 14 2.12 8.01 -9.58
CA SER A 14 2.59 9.12 -10.41
C SER A 14 3.94 8.87 -11.09
N ASP A 15 4.79 8.04 -10.47
CA ASP A 15 6.09 7.60 -10.98
C ASP A 15 6.25 6.12 -10.64
N ILE A 16 6.07 5.27 -11.67
CA ILE A 16 6.01 3.82 -11.48
C ILE A 16 7.36 3.25 -11.00
N GLU A 17 8.48 3.81 -11.47
CA GLU A 17 9.79 3.31 -11.07
C GLU A 17 10.18 3.77 -9.64
N ALA A 18 9.79 4.98 -9.25
CA ALA A 18 9.96 5.43 -7.87
C ALA A 18 9.10 4.60 -6.92
N SER A 19 7.86 4.31 -7.29
CA SER A 19 6.97 3.47 -6.50
C SER A 19 7.46 2.03 -6.45
N ARG A 20 7.88 1.43 -7.58
CA ARG A 20 8.47 0.09 -7.60
C ARG A 20 9.64 -0.04 -6.63
N ARG A 21 10.59 0.93 -6.66
CA ARG A 21 11.72 0.93 -5.72
C ARG A 21 11.25 1.05 -4.27
N PHE A 22 10.30 1.92 -3.99
CA PHE A 22 9.77 2.08 -2.64
C PHE A 22 9.13 0.78 -2.13
N TYR A 23 8.23 0.19 -2.92
CA TYR A 23 7.55 -1.05 -2.53
C TYR A 23 8.52 -2.23 -2.41
N ALA A 24 9.58 -2.30 -3.25
CA ALA A 24 10.61 -3.33 -3.16
C ALA A 24 11.60 -3.07 -2.02
N ASP A 25 12.30 -1.92 -2.04
CA ASP A 25 13.48 -1.69 -1.20
C ASP A 25 13.11 -1.25 0.22
N VAL A 26 11.88 -0.72 0.40
CA VAL A 26 11.41 -0.23 1.70
C VAL A 26 10.44 -1.22 2.34
N LEU A 27 9.43 -1.69 1.58
CA LEU A 27 8.37 -2.53 2.11
C LEU A 27 8.61 -4.03 1.92
N GLY A 28 9.56 -4.44 1.06
CA GLY A 28 9.94 -5.84 0.86
C GLY A 28 9.10 -6.58 -0.18
N PHE A 29 8.32 -5.90 -1.01
CA PHE A 29 7.61 -6.56 -2.10
C PHE A 29 8.58 -7.04 -3.19
N GLU A 30 8.33 -8.22 -3.71
CA GLU A 30 9.06 -8.78 -4.86
C GLU A 30 8.29 -8.51 -6.15
N THR A 31 8.99 -8.02 -7.20
CA THR A 31 8.40 -7.89 -8.53
C THR A 31 8.18 -9.27 -9.13
N VAL A 32 6.94 -9.57 -9.52
CA VAL A 32 6.56 -10.86 -10.13
C VAL A 32 6.66 -10.79 -11.64
N PHE A 33 6.08 -9.75 -12.25
CA PHE A 33 6.20 -9.46 -13.67
C PHE A 33 5.78 -8.02 -13.97
N GLU A 34 6.13 -7.56 -15.16
CA GLU A 34 5.77 -6.25 -15.70
C GLU A 34 5.09 -6.43 -17.06
N ILE A 35 4.18 -5.53 -17.40
CA ILE A 35 3.47 -5.54 -18.66
C ILE A 35 3.13 -4.11 -19.09
N ASP A 36 3.29 -3.84 -20.39
CA ASP A 36 2.85 -2.58 -20.99
C ASP A 36 1.51 -2.78 -21.69
N PHE A 37 0.61 -1.85 -21.48
CA PHE A 37 -0.72 -1.83 -22.09
C PHE A 37 -0.85 -0.62 -23.02
N ASP A 38 -1.19 -0.88 -24.29
CA ASP A 38 -1.42 0.13 -25.33
C ASP A 38 -2.42 -0.46 -26.35
N ASP A 39 -3.62 -0.78 -25.89
CA ASP A 39 -4.64 -1.37 -26.73
C ASP A 39 -6.07 -0.91 -26.36
N PRO A 40 -6.97 -0.84 -27.36
CA PRO A 40 -8.33 -0.32 -27.14
C PRO A 40 -9.21 -1.22 -26.29
N VAL A 41 -8.89 -2.52 -26.16
CA VAL A 41 -9.67 -3.43 -25.33
C VAL A 41 -9.40 -3.13 -23.85
N THR A 42 -8.12 -3.00 -23.49
CA THR A 42 -7.70 -2.61 -22.14
C THR A 42 -8.23 -1.23 -21.77
N ALA A 43 -8.16 -0.24 -22.68
CA ALA A 43 -8.73 1.08 -22.46
C ALA A 43 -10.22 0.99 -22.10
N LYS A 44 -10.99 0.19 -22.84
CA LYS A 44 -12.42 -0.02 -22.57
C LYS A 44 -12.68 -0.69 -21.25
N VAL A 45 -11.85 -1.67 -20.81
CA VAL A 45 -11.94 -2.31 -19.49
C VAL A 45 -11.67 -1.29 -18.39
N MET A 46 -10.74 -0.35 -18.61
CA MET A 46 -10.41 0.73 -17.66
C MET A 46 -11.43 1.89 -17.68
N GLY A 47 -12.44 1.85 -18.57
CA GLY A 47 -13.43 2.91 -18.71
C GLY A 47 -12.88 4.19 -19.36
N LEU A 48 -11.83 4.08 -20.18
CA LEU A 48 -11.16 5.17 -20.87
C LEU A 48 -11.37 5.07 -22.40
N GLU A 49 -11.29 6.20 -23.09
CA GLU A 49 -11.34 6.20 -24.58
C GLU A 49 -10.08 5.58 -25.19
N ALA A 50 -8.94 5.91 -24.61
CA ALA A 50 -7.63 5.34 -24.93
C ALA A 50 -6.77 5.32 -23.68
N CYS A 51 -5.81 4.41 -23.60
CA CYS A 51 -4.84 4.42 -22.52
C CYS A 51 -3.51 3.78 -22.94
N LYS A 52 -2.42 4.30 -22.33
CA LYS A 52 -1.11 3.65 -22.28
C LYS A 52 -0.62 3.67 -20.84
N PHE A 53 -0.29 2.52 -20.34
CA PHE A 53 0.27 2.42 -18.99
C PHE A 53 1.15 1.18 -18.83
N LYS A 54 2.05 1.24 -17.89
CA LYS A 54 2.80 0.07 -17.41
C LYS A 54 2.13 -0.45 -16.14
N GLY A 55 1.92 -1.76 -16.07
CA GLY A 55 1.57 -2.50 -14.86
C GLY A 55 2.79 -3.23 -14.31
N ILE A 56 3.10 -3.05 -13.02
CA ILE A 56 4.12 -3.81 -12.30
C ILE A 56 3.42 -4.60 -11.20
N PHE A 57 3.43 -5.92 -11.33
CA PHE A 57 2.84 -6.82 -10.36
C PHE A 57 3.89 -7.22 -9.33
N MET A 58 3.56 -7.02 -8.06
CA MET A 58 4.44 -7.31 -6.94
C MET A 58 3.71 -8.16 -5.90
N ALA A 59 4.47 -8.93 -5.11
CA ALA A 59 3.91 -9.82 -4.09
C ALA A 59 4.69 -9.72 -2.77
N LEU A 60 3.96 -9.82 -1.66
CA LEU A 60 4.48 -9.94 -0.30
C LEU A 60 3.46 -10.68 0.56
N ASP A 61 3.89 -11.69 1.32
CA ASP A 61 3.09 -12.44 2.30
C ASP A 61 1.73 -12.94 1.74
N GLY A 62 1.72 -13.40 0.48
CA GLY A 62 0.51 -13.87 -0.21
C GLY A 62 -0.38 -12.76 -0.75
N MET A 63 -0.13 -11.51 -0.43
CA MET A 63 -0.79 -10.36 -1.03
C MET A 63 -0.15 -10.04 -2.39
N ARG A 64 -0.98 -9.67 -3.36
CA ARG A 64 -0.53 -9.16 -4.66
C ARG A 64 -1.04 -7.75 -4.88
N ILE A 65 -0.13 -6.89 -5.30
CA ILE A 65 -0.45 -5.53 -5.74
C ILE A 65 -0.06 -5.37 -7.20
N GLU A 66 -0.76 -4.48 -7.90
CA GLU A 66 -0.38 -3.99 -9.21
C GLU A 66 -0.15 -2.48 -9.10
N LEU A 67 1.06 -2.03 -9.35
CA LEU A 67 1.33 -0.61 -9.55
C LEU A 67 1.00 -0.25 -10.99
N ILE A 68 0.19 0.78 -11.19
CA ILE A 68 -0.21 1.25 -12.52
C ILE A 68 0.36 2.64 -12.75
N GLY A 69 1.26 2.76 -13.72
CA GLY A 69 1.84 4.03 -14.15
C GLY A 69 1.32 4.43 -15.51
N PHE A 70 0.35 5.36 -15.57
CA PHE A 70 -0.18 5.88 -16.83
C PHE A 70 0.80 6.83 -17.50
N SER A 71 1.00 6.65 -18.83
CA SER A 71 1.59 7.66 -19.70
C SER A 71 0.51 8.42 -20.48
N GLU A 72 -0.63 7.76 -20.80
CA GLU A 72 -1.79 8.35 -21.49
C GLU A 72 -3.10 7.70 -20.97
N PRO A 73 -4.09 8.50 -20.54
CA PRO A 73 -3.97 9.92 -20.17
C PRO A 73 -2.99 10.10 -19.01
N ALA A 74 -2.38 11.27 -18.90
CA ALA A 74 -1.52 11.55 -17.74
C ALA A 74 -2.30 11.35 -16.44
N PRO A 75 -1.68 10.78 -15.39
CA PRO A 75 -2.36 10.55 -14.13
C PRO A 75 -2.83 11.87 -13.52
N ASP A 76 -4.03 11.86 -12.95
CA ASP A 76 -4.52 13.02 -12.19
C ASP A 76 -3.66 13.21 -10.94
N ARG A 77 -2.81 14.24 -10.98
CA ARG A 77 -1.88 14.59 -9.90
C ARG A 77 -2.48 15.58 -8.91
N THR A 78 -3.78 15.76 -8.87
CA THR A 78 -4.45 16.57 -7.85
C THR A 78 -4.26 15.92 -6.48
N ARG A 79 -3.04 16.11 -5.93
CA ARG A 79 -2.66 15.60 -4.62
C ARG A 79 -3.39 16.41 -3.56
N ARG A 80 -4.32 15.78 -2.88
CA ARG A 80 -4.84 16.28 -1.61
C ARG A 80 -4.59 15.22 -0.54
N LYS A 81 -4.20 15.67 0.64
CA LYS A 81 -4.14 14.80 1.81
C LYS A 81 -5.57 14.29 2.08
N ARG A 82 -5.84 13.04 1.70
CA ARG A 82 -7.15 12.41 1.96
C ARG A 82 -7.30 12.19 3.46
N LYS A 83 -8.51 12.41 3.95
CA LYS A 83 -8.88 12.01 5.31
C LYS A 83 -9.20 10.52 5.33
N SER A 84 -8.91 9.83 6.42
CA SER A 84 -9.14 8.38 6.54
C SER A 84 -10.63 7.98 6.44
N ASN A 85 -11.56 8.93 6.64
CA ASN A 85 -12.99 8.71 6.51
C ASN A 85 -13.55 9.05 5.12
N GLU A 86 -12.72 9.36 4.13
CA GLU A 86 -13.15 9.49 2.75
C GLU A 86 -13.36 8.12 2.11
N ILE A 87 -14.48 7.93 1.41
CA ILE A 87 -14.81 6.66 0.77
C ILE A 87 -13.72 6.26 -0.22
N GLY A 88 -13.24 5.02 -0.12
CA GLY A 88 -12.20 4.43 -0.93
C GLY A 88 -11.13 3.76 -0.08
N HIS A 89 -9.97 3.47 -0.67
CA HIS A 89 -8.85 2.85 0.05
C HIS A 89 -8.27 3.83 1.06
N SER A 90 -8.11 3.36 2.30
CA SER A 90 -7.62 4.15 3.42
C SER A 90 -6.10 4.05 3.56
N HIS A 91 -5.57 2.85 3.77
CA HIS A 91 -4.16 2.58 4.01
C HIS A 91 -3.80 1.11 3.74
N LEU A 92 -2.51 0.81 3.64
CA LEU A 92 -1.93 -0.51 3.90
C LEU A 92 -1.49 -0.56 5.36
N SER A 93 -1.44 -1.74 5.96
CA SER A 93 -0.95 -1.90 7.33
C SER A 93 0.06 -3.04 7.42
N PHE A 94 1.14 -2.81 8.19
CA PHE A 94 2.23 -3.76 8.41
C PHE A 94 2.47 -3.98 9.90
N TYR A 95 2.63 -5.22 10.30
CA TYR A 95 3.14 -5.56 11.62
C TYR A 95 4.65 -5.49 11.66
N VAL A 96 5.19 -4.97 12.76
CA VAL A 96 6.63 -4.91 13.05
C VAL A 96 6.88 -5.30 14.50
N LEU A 97 8.06 -5.87 14.80
CA LEU A 97 8.43 -6.23 16.17
C LEU A 97 8.84 -5.02 17.01
N SER A 98 9.38 -3.98 16.39
CA SER A 98 9.79 -2.76 17.06
C SER A 98 9.47 -1.55 16.19
N LEU A 99 8.54 -0.72 16.65
CA LEU A 99 8.18 0.51 15.95
C LEU A 99 9.35 1.51 15.94
N ASP A 100 10.09 1.64 17.04
CA ASP A 100 11.25 2.54 17.13
C ASP A 100 12.33 2.20 16.10
N GLN A 101 12.71 0.91 16.02
CA GLN A 101 13.70 0.44 15.06
C GLN A 101 13.21 0.65 13.62
N THR A 102 11.98 0.25 13.33
CA THR A 102 11.39 0.41 12.00
C THR A 102 11.33 1.86 11.55
N LEU A 103 10.87 2.77 12.44
CA LEU A 103 10.82 4.20 12.10
C LEU A 103 12.22 4.80 11.91
N ALA A 104 13.23 4.33 12.65
CA ALA A 104 14.62 4.75 12.44
C ALA A 104 15.15 4.30 11.07
N GLU A 105 14.90 3.05 10.68
CA GLU A 105 15.26 2.50 9.36
C GLU A 105 14.56 3.23 8.22
N LEU A 106 13.25 3.47 8.34
CA LEU A 106 12.46 4.22 7.35
C LEU A 106 12.96 5.66 7.21
N ARG A 107 13.27 6.33 8.32
CA ARG A 107 13.85 7.68 8.31
C ARG A 107 15.22 7.70 7.61
N ALA A 108 16.08 6.72 7.86
CA ALA A 108 17.37 6.60 7.19
C ALA A 108 17.24 6.41 5.67
N LYS A 109 16.13 5.82 5.21
CA LYS A 109 15.77 5.69 3.79
C LYS A 109 15.02 6.92 3.22
N GLY A 110 14.82 7.97 4.02
CA GLY A 110 14.14 9.20 3.60
C GLY A 110 12.61 9.08 3.48
N VAL A 111 12.01 8.05 4.08
CA VAL A 111 10.55 7.86 4.05
C VAL A 111 9.86 8.93 4.91
N PRO A 112 8.84 9.63 4.39
CA PRO A 112 8.05 10.58 5.18
C PRO A 112 7.29 9.85 6.29
N ILE A 113 7.43 10.35 7.53
CA ILE A 113 6.79 9.80 8.73
C ILE A 113 5.87 10.86 9.33
N ASP A 114 4.60 10.54 9.47
CA ASP A 114 3.61 11.39 10.14
C ASP A 114 3.70 11.18 11.67
N LEU A 115 4.71 11.75 12.32
CA LEU A 115 4.97 11.53 13.76
C LEU A 115 3.80 11.92 14.66
N GLU A 116 2.93 12.85 14.24
CA GLU A 116 1.69 13.20 14.93
C GLU A 116 0.69 12.05 15.03
N THR A 117 0.83 11.04 14.17
CA THR A 117 -0.02 9.83 14.19
C THR A 117 0.52 8.73 15.09
N ARG A 118 1.73 8.90 15.65
CA ARG A 118 2.29 7.90 16.55
C ARG A 118 1.50 7.89 17.85
N GLN A 119 0.81 6.80 18.12
CA GLN A 119 -0.09 6.64 19.26
C GLN A 119 -0.03 5.23 19.82
N VAL A 120 -0.33 5.13 21.11
CA VAL A 120 -0.67 3.86 21.75
C VAL A 120 -2.19 3.76 21.79
N LEU A 121 -2.72 2.75 21.11
CA LEU A 121 -4.16 2.48 21.08
C LEU A 121 -4.65 2.01 22.46
N PRO A 122 -5.96 2.08 22.76
CA PRO A 122 -6.52 1.55 24.01
C PRO A 122 -6.20 0.07 24.28
N SER A 123 -5.94 -0.70 23.23
CA SER A 123 -5.46 -2.09 23.27
C SER A 123 -4.01 -2.25 23.77
N GLY A 124 -3.25 -1.17 23.93
CA GLY A 124 -1.82 -1.16 24.23
C GLY A 124 -0.93 -1.32 22.97
N ILE A 125 -1.52 -1.45 21.80
CA ILE A 125 -0.80 -1.54 20.52
C ILE A 125 -0.28 -0.16 20.13
N GLU A 126 0.99 -0.06 19.78
CA GLU A 126 1.59 1.18 19.29
C GLU A 126 1.62 1.17 17.76
N CYS A 127 1.24 2.29 17.15
CA CYS A 127 1.24 2.46 15.70
C CYS A 127 1.70 3.85 15.26
N CYS A 128 2.10 3.96 13.97
CA CYS A 128 2.46 5.22 13.32
C CYS A 128 2.18 5.12 11.83
N VAL A 129 1.84 6.24 11.18
CA VAL A 129 1.64 6.31 9.73
C VAL A 129 2.89 6.85 9.04
N VAL A 130 3.29 6.18 7.96
CA VAL A 130 4.30 6.64 7.01
C VAL A 130 3.68 6.81 5.63
N ARG A 131 4.41 7.40 4.68
CA ARG A 131 3.86 7.70 3.35
C ARG A 131 4.72 7.08 2.25
N ASP A 132 4.04 6.56 1.23
CA ASP A 132 4.68 6.19 -0.04
C ASP A 132 5.06 7.45 -0.86
N PRO A 133 5.72 7.31 -2.04
CA PRO A 133 6.11 8.44 -2.88
C PRO A 133 4.95 9.34 -3.32
N ASP A 134 3.73 8.80 -3.42
CA ASP A 134 2.53 9.55 -3.78
C ASP A 134 1.75 10.06 -2.57
N GLY A 135 2.23 9.80 -1.35
CA GLY A 135 1.61 10.23 -0.11
C GLY A 135 0.49 9.28 0.36
N PHE A 136 0.39 8.07 -0.21
CA PHE A 136 -0.54 7.06 0.26
C PHE A 136 -0.17 6.59 1.67
N PRO A 137 -1.13 6.49 2.61
CA PRO A 137 -0.86 6.12 3.98
C PRO A 137 -0.47 4.64 4.11
N ILE A 138 0.57 4.40 4.90
CA ILE A 138 0.99 3.07 5.32
C ILE A 138 1.09 3.08 6.83
N GLU A 139 0.27 2.28 7.48
CA GLU A 139 0.24 2.14 8.93
C GLU A 139 1.28 1.09 9.35
N ILE A 140 2.12 1.43 10.29
CA ILE A 140 3.09 0.53 10.92
C ILE A 140 2.61 0.25 12.33
N VAL A 141 2.38 -1.02 12.64
CA VAL A 141 1.78 -1.49 13.90
C VAL A 141 2.76 -2.40 14.62
N GLN A 142 3.11 -2.07 15.85
CA GLN A 142 3.99 -2.93 16.66
C GLN A 142 3.22 -4.15 17.17
N THR A 143 3.84 -5.32 17.06
CA THR A 143 3.30 -6.59 17.55
C THR A 143 4.35 -7.34 18.35
N PRO A 144 3.98 -8.13 19.37
CA PRO A 144 4.94 -8.96 20.10
C PRO A 144 5.48 -10.14 19.29
N SER A 145 4.82 -10.53 18.18
CA SER A 145 5.24 -11.64 17.31
C SER A 145 4.75 -11.42 15.88
N LEU A 146 5.57 -11.82 14.90
CA LEU A 146 5.19 -11.89 13.48
C LEU A 146 4.56 -13.23 13.09
N ASP A 147 4.57 -14.21 13.99
CA ASP A 147 3.93 -15.53 13.78
C ASP A 147 2.41 -15.49 13.97
N LEU A 148 1.86 -14.31 14.22
CA LEU A 148 0.42 -14.11 14.30
C LEU A 148 -0.21 -14.40 12.93
N VAL A 149 -1.12 -15.36 12.90
CA VAL A 149 -1.92 -15.62 11.69
C VAL A 149 -2.63 -14.32 11.31
N PRO A 150 -2.68 -13.93 10.03
CA PRO A 150 -3.22 -12.63 9.59
C PRO A 150 -4.65 -12.31 10.06
N TYR A 151 -5.37 -13.30 10.57
CA TYR A 151 -6.75 -13.15 11.07
C TYR A 151 -6.87 -13.26 12.60
N GLU A 152 -5.78 -13.56 13.30
CA GLU A 152 -5.74 -13.51 14.76
C GLU A 152 -5.37 -12.08 15.18
N MET A 153 -6.31 -11.16 15.00
CA MET A 153 -6.17 -9.81 15.56
C MET A 153 -5.92 -9.95 17.07
N PRO A 154 -4.87 -9.36 17.64
CA PRO A 154 -4.59 -9.46 19.07
C PRO A 154 -5.66 -8.77 19.94
N TYR A 155 -6.70 -8.22 19.32
CA TYR A 155 -7.77 -7.54 19.99
C TYR A 155 -9.13 -7.85 19.32
N VAL A 156 -9.91 -8.68 19.99
CA VAL A 156 -11.37 -8.70 19.86
C VAL A 156 -11.89 -8.04 21.14
N PRO A 157 -12.55 -6.87 21.08
CA PRO A 157 -13.18 -6.33 22.28
C PRO A 157 -14.21 -7.36 22.75
N GLU A 158 -14.04 -7.86 23.98
CA GLU A 158 -15.13 -8.57 24.63
C GLU A 158 -16.27 -7.56 24.74
N ASN A 159 -17.36 -7.83 24.02
CA ASN A 159 -18.58 -7.05 24.16
C ASN A 159 -19.09 -7.25 25.59
N ASN A 160 -18.88 -6.27 26.44
CA ASN A 160 -19.62 -6.12 27.69
C ASN A 160 -20.96 -5.47 27.42
#